data_630f62146fc89a8a6686f5ae55139c90
#
_entry.id   630f62146fc89a8a6686f5ae55139c90
#
_cell.length_a   1.000
_cell.length_b   1.000
_cell.length_c   1.000
_cell.angle_alpha   90.00
_cell.angle_beta   90.00
_cell.angle_gamma   90.00
#
_symmetry.space_group_name_H-M   'P 1'
#
loop_
_entity.id
_entity.type
_entity.pdbx_description
1 polymer ?
#
loop_
_entity_poly.entity_id
_entity_poly.type
_entity_poly.pdbx_seq_one_letter_code
_entity_poly.pdbx_strand_id
1 'polypeptide(L)'
;MEEAGDVIPVERTHEFRGRYHVLGGALSPIDGVDPEDLHLTELYARVDADGVTEVVIATNPTTTGEATALHIAEGLRQRTPDVAVTRLASGLPVGADLEYADEVTLGKALAGRRTL
;
A
#
# COMPACT_ATOMS: atom_id res chain seq x y z
N MET A 1 -1.37 -1.60 -5.37
CA MET A 1 -2.45 -0.58 -5.26
C MET A 1 -3.80 -1.16 -5.65
N GLU A 2 -4.88 -0.56 -5.21
CA GLU A 2 -6.21 -1.13 -5.38
C GLU A 2 -6.76 -0.96 -6.80
N GLU A 3 -6.66 0.26 -7.36
CA GLU A 3 -7.27 0.58 -8.64
C GLU A 3 -6.26 1.19 -9.62
N ALA A 4 -6.54 1.06 -10.91
CA ALA A 4 -5.67 1.60 -11.96
C ALA A 4 -5.50 3.12 -11.86
N GLY A 5 -6.53 3.84 -11.44
CA GLY A 5 -6.45 5.29 -11.24
C GLY A 5 -5.48 5.74 -10.17
N ASP A 6 -5.10 4.86 -9.26
CA ASP A 6 -4.14 5.17 -8.19
C ASP A 6 -2.70 5.34 -8.71
N VAL A 7 -2.42 4.86 -9.91
CA VAL A 7 -1.11 5.02 -10.57
C VAL A 7 -0.81 6.49 -10.86
N ILE A 8 -1.82 7.25 -11.27
CA ILE A 8 -1.64 8.63 -11.73
C ILE A 8 -1.02 9.55 -10.67
N PRO A 9 -1.54 9.61 -9.43
CA PRO A 9 -0.94 10.47 -8.41
C PRO A 9 0.48 10.04 -8.05
N VAL A 10 0.79 8.74 -8.06
CA VAL A 10 2.15 8.27 -7.79
C VAL A 10 3.10 8.69 -8.91
N GLU A 11 2.70 8.52 -10.17
CA GLU A 11 3.51 8.95 -11.32
C GLU A 11 3.79 10.45 -11.33
N ARG A 12 2.85 11.26 -10.86
CA ARG A 12 3.02 12.72 -10.77
C ARG A 12 4.11 13.15 -9.79
N THR A 13 4.48 12.30 -8.84
CA THR A 13 5.55 12.62 -7.89
C THR A 13 6.94 12.56 -8.52
N HIS A 14 7.11 11.78 -9.58
CA HIS A 14 8.41 11.46 -10.21
C HIS A 14 9.41 10.80 -9.25
N GLU A 15 8.91 10.23 -8.14
CA GLU A 15 9.74 9.59 -7.12
C GLU A 15 9.79 8.07 -7.24
N PHE A 16 8.90 7.48 -8.06
CA PHE A 16 8.83 6.03 -8.21
C PHE A 16 9.30 5.61 -9.60
N ARG A 17 10.22 4.66 -9.65
CA ARG A 17 10.81 4.14 -10.90
C ARG A 17 10.58 2.65 -11.09
N GLY A 18 9.68 2.07 -10.33
CA GLY A 18 9.35 0.65 -10.39
C GLY A 18 8.18 0.35 -11.30
N ARG A 19 7.64 -0.84 -11.11
CA ARG A 19 6.45 -1.31 -11.83
C ARG A 19 5.24 -1.30 -10.91
N TYR A 20 4.08 -1.27 -11.51
CA TYR A 20 2.82 -1.26 -10.77
C TYR A 20 2.12 -2.61 -10.85
N HIS A 21 1.45 -2.96 -9.78
CA HIS A 21 0.52 -4.08 -9.75
C HIS A 21 -0.81 -3.60 -9.20
N VAL A 22 -1.86 -3.70 -10.02
CA VAL A 22 -3.22 -3.27 -9.66
C VAL A 22 -4.01 -4.50 -9.24
N LEU A 23 -4.55 -4.45 -8.01
CA LEU A 23 -5.28 -5.57 -7.43
C LEU A 23 -6.69 -5.74 -8.00
N GLY A 24 -7.33 -4.63 -8.39
CA GLY A 24 -8.71 -4.62 -8.84
C GLY A 24 -9.71 -4.47 -7.70
N GLY A 25 -9.28 -3.96 -6.55
CA GLY A 25 -10.13 -3.73 -5.40
C GLY A 25 -9.40 -3.96 -4.09
N ALA A 26 -10.17 -4.15 -3.02
CA ALA A 26 -9.69 -4.43 -1.68
C ALA A 26 -10.55 -5.53 -1.04
N LEU A 27 -9.98 -6.25 -0.08
CA LEU A 27 -10.72 -7.27 0.68
C LEU A 27 -11.89 -6.61 1.42
N SER A 28 -13.07 -7.15 1.27
CA SER A 28 -14.27 -6.64 1.93
C SER A 28 -15.29 -7.77 2.14
N PRO A 29 -15.33 -8.36 3.33
CA PRO A 29 -16.32 -9.41 3.62
C PRO A 29 -17.76 -8.92 3.46
N ILE A 30 -18.02 -7.65 3.79
CA ILE A 30 -19.36 -7.05 3.67
C ILE A 30 -19.80 -6.99 2.21
N ASP A 31 -18.88 -6.64 1.30
CA ASP A 31 -19.17 -6.53 -0.13
C ASP A 31 -18.91 -7.84 -0.89
N GLY A 32 -18.54 -8.90 -0.17
CA GLY A 32 -18.29 -10.21 -0.77
C GLY A 32 -17.00 -10.29 -1.58
N VAL A 33 -16.01 -9.45 -1.28
CA VAL A 33 -14.70 -9.47 -1.95
C VAL A 33 -13.72 -10.31 -1.15
N ASP A 34 -13.40 -11.46 -1.66
CA ASP A 34 -12.46 -12.42 -1.06
C ASP A 34 -11.08 -12.33 -1.77
N PRO A 35 -10.02 -12.94 -1.18
CA PRO A 35 -8.69 -12.90 -1.81
C PRO A 35 -8.65 -13.37 -3.27
N GLU A 36 -9.44 -14.38 -3.62
CA GLU A 36 -9.51 -14.91 -4.98
C GLU A 36 -10.17 -13.97 -5.99
N ASP A 37 -10.88 -12.95 -5.50
CA ASP A 37 -11.50 -11.91 -6.36
C ASP A 37 -10.50 -10.81 -6.74
N LEU A 38 -9.32 -10.82 -6.14
CA LEU A 38 -8.26 -9.86 -6.39
C LEU A 38 -7.12 -10.53 -7.16
N HIS A 39 -6.28 -9.71 -7.82
CA HIS A 39 -5.12 -10.21 -8.59
C HIS A 39 -3.93 -10.53 -7.68
N LEU A 40 -4.14 -11.32 -6.63
CA LEU A 40 -3.10 -11.70 -5.67
C LEU A 40 -2.21 -12.82 -6.19
N THR A 41 -2.78 -13.84 -6.81
CA THR A 41 -2.01 -14.94 -7.41
C THR A 41 -1.03 -14.41 -8.45
N GLU A 42 -1.50 -13.47 -9.28
CA GLU A 42 -0.67 -12.80 -10.29
C GLU A 42 0.44 -11.97 -9.63
N LEU A 43 0.15 -11.30 -8.53
CA LEU A 43 1.15 -10.53 -7.78
C LEU A 43 2.27 -11.46 -7.30
N TYR A 44 1.93 -12.55 -6.64
CA TYR A 44 2.91 -13.49 -6.11
C TYR A 44 3.76 -14.11 -7.21
N ALA A 45 3.13 -14.46 -8.33
CA ALA A 45 3.83 -15.00 -9.48
C ALA A 45 4.82 -14.00 -10.09
N ARG A 46 4.43 -12.73 -10.20
CA ARG A 46 5.30 -11.66 -10.72
C ARG A 46 6.48 -11.39 -9.80
N VAL A 47 6.25 -11.36 -8.49
CA VAL A 47 7.33 -11.12 -7.51
C VAL A 47 8.40 -12.19 -7.62
N ASP A 48 7.98 -13.46 -7.75
CA ASP A 48 8.89 -14.58 -7.86
C ASP A 48 9.63 -14.58 -9.21
N ALA A 49 8.88 -14.43 -10.31
CA ALA A 49 9.43 -14.56 -11.67
C ALA A 49 10.34 -13.39 -12.07
N ASP A 50 10.04 -12.16 -11.62
CA ASP A 50 10.71 -10.95 -12.09
C ASP A 50 11.89 -10.53 -11.19
N GLY A 51 12.23 -11.31 -10.17
CA GLY A 51 13.33 -11.00 -9.27
C GLY A 51 13.10 -9.71 -8.47
N VAL A 52 11.86 -9.47 -8.07
CA VAL A 52 11.50 -8.27 -7.31
C VAL A 52 12.18 -8.29 -5.94
N THR A 53 12.83 -7.19 -5.58
CA THR A 53 13.53 -7.05 -4.30
C THR A 53 12.73 -6.31 -3.25
N GLU A 54 11.76 -5.50 -3.67
CA GLU A 54 10.90 -4.74 -2.77
C GLU A 54 9.49 -4.64 -3.34
N VAL A 55 8.50 -4.84 -2.47
CA VAL A 55 7.08 -4.57 -2.78
C VAL A 55 6.62 -3.43 -1.88
N VAL A 56 6.26 -2.31 -2.50
CA VAL A 56 5.67 -1.17 -1.79
C VAL A 56 4.15 -1.34 -1.80
N ILE A 57 3.56 -1.52 -0.64
CA ILE A 57 2.12 -1.64 -0.51
C ILE A 57 1.50 -0.24 -0.49
N ALA A 58 0.67 0.04 -1.47
CA ALA A 58 0.02 1.33 -1.66
C ALA A 58 -1.51 1.19 -1.73
N THR A 59 -2.06 0.41 -0.83
CA THR A 59 -3.52 0.34 -0.63
C THR A 59 -4.00 1.62 0.07
N ASN A 60 -5.31 1.89 -0.02
CA ASN A 60 -5.88 3.07 0.62
C ASN A 60 -5.83 2.97 2.14
N PRO A 61 -5.74 4.10 2.86
CA PRO A 61 -5.75 4.12 4.33
C PRO A 61 -7.17 4.00 4.89
N THR A 62 -7.89 3.00 4.42
CA THR A 62 -9.24 2.62 4.83
C THR A 62 -9.18 1.30 5.58
N THR A 63 -10.26 0.92 6.26
CA THR A 63 -10.33 -0.37 6.96
C THR A 63 -10.08 -1.53 6.01
N THR A 64 -10.70 -1.51 4.83
CA THR A 64 -10.51 -2.56 3.83
C THR A 64 -9.12 -2.52 3.21
N GLY A 65 -8.58 -1.33 2.98
CA GLY A 65 -7.22 -1.17 2.48
C GLY A 65 -6.16 -1.67 3.46
N GLU A 66 -6.34 -1.41 4.75
CA GLU A 66 -5.45 -1.93 5.79
C GLU A 66 -5.52 -3.45 5.90
N ALA A 67 -6.71 -4.03 5.87
CA ALA A 67 -6.87 -5.48 5.88
C ALA A 67 -6.19 -6.13 4.66
N THR A 68 -6.32 -5.51 3.49
CA THR A 68 -5.67 -5.96 2.26
C THR A 68 -4.15 -5.88 2.38
N ALA A 69 -3.63 -4.78 2.92
CA ALA A 69 -2.20 -4.59 3.14
C ALA A 69 -1.60 -5.68 4.03
N LEU A 70 -2.25 -5.98 5.15
CA LEU A 70 -1.80 -7.03 6.07
C LEU A 70 -1.85 -8.41 5.43
N HIS A 71 -2.89 -8.70 4.66
CA HIS A 71 -3.02 -9.97 3.95
C HIS A 71 -1.88 -10.17 2.94
N ILE A 72 -1.57 -9.13 2.17
CA ILE A 72 -0.48 -9.18 1.19
C ILE A 72 0.87 -9.33 1.88
N ALA A 73 1.12 -8.55 2.93
CA ALA A 73 2.37 -8.60 3.68
C ALA A 73 2.62 -10.01 4.23
N GLU A 74 1.61 -10.65 4.81
CA GLU A 74 1.72 -12.00 5.31
C GLU A 74 1.95 -13.02 4.19
N GLY A 75 1.23 -12.88 3.08
CA GLY A 75 1.40 -13.75 1.91
C GLY A 75 2.81 -13.67 1.32
N LEU A 76 3.36 -12.48 1.21
CA LEU A 76 4.73 -12.28 0.72
C LEU A 76 5.76 -12.82 1.70
N ARG A 77 5.56 -12.62 2.99
CA ARG A 77 6.47 -13.14 4.02
C ARG A 77 6.59 -14.66 3.95
N GLN A 78 5.49 -15.35 3.70
CA GLN A 78 5.48 -16.80 3.61
C GLN A 78 6.09 -17.32 2.30
N ARG A 79 5.85 -16.63 1.18
CA ARG A 79 6.25 -17.08 -0.16
C ARG A 79 7.65 -16.62 -0.56
N THR A 80 7.98 -15.39 -0.21
CA THR A 80 9.21 -14.72 -0.65
C THR A 80 9.83 -13.95 0.52
N PRO A 81 10.37 -14.66 1.54
CA PRO A 81 10.83 -14.02 2.78
C PRO A 81 12.00 -13.04 2.59
N ASP A 82 12.71 -13.13 1.46
CA ASP A 82 13.83 -12.23 1.17
C ASP A 82 13.40 -10.90 0.51
N VAL A 83 12.13 -10.79 0.12
CA VAL A 83 11.60 -9.57 -0.48
C VAL A 83 11.24 -8.58 0.63
N ALA A 84 11.75 -7.35 0.53
CA ALA A 84 11.38 -6.28 1.45
C ALA A 84 9.92 -5.86 1.17
N VAL A 85 9.11 -5.80 2.23
CA VAL A 85 7.73 -5.35 2.13
C VAL A 85 7.62 -4.03 2.89
N THR A 86 7.30 -2.99 2.17
CA THR A 86 7.18 -1.63 2.71
C THR A 86 5.79 -1.08 2.43
N ARG A 87 5.45 0.02 3.08
CA ARG A 87 4.19 0.74 2.85
C ARG A 87 4.44 2.22 2.85
N LEU A 88 3.52 2.95 2.23
CA LEU A 88 3.60 4.41 2.20
C LEU A 88 3.56 4.98 3.62
N ALA A 89 4.44 5.95 3.89
CA ALA A 89 4.45 6.65 5.16
C ALA A 89 3.23 7.54 5.29
N SER A 90 2.72 7.67 6.51
CA SER A 90 1.68 8.66 6.81
C SER A 90 2.32 10.02 6.99
N GLY A 91 1.67 11.08 6.48
CA GLY A 91 2.19 12.43 6.57
C GLY A 91 1.12 13.48 6.60
N LEU A 92 1.47 14.65 7.14
CA LEU A 92 0.61 15.82 7.14
C LEU A 92 0.51 16.39 5.73
N PRO A 93 -0.69 16.80 5.29
CA PRO A 93 -0.84 17.37 3.95
C PRO A 93 -0.18 18.73 3.84
N VAL A 94 0.54 18.95 2.74
CA VAL A 94 1.20 20.22 2.47
C VAL A 94 0.14 21.31 2.21
N GLY A 95 0.31 22.46 2.84
CA GLY A 95 -0.56 23.62 2.65
C GLY A 95 -1.81 23.64 3.53
N ALA A 96 -2.02 22.63 4.37
CA ALA A 96 -3.12 22.59 5.33
C ALA A 96 -2.67 23.01 6.71
N ASP A 97 -3.57 23.65 7.47
CA ASP A 97 -3.30 24.02 8.87
C ASP A 97 -3.35 22.79 9.77
N LEU A 98 -2.50 22.78 10.78
CA LEU A 98 -2.38 21.66 11.72
C LEU A 98 -3.71 21.35 12.43
N GLU A 99 -4.50 22.36 12.75
CA GLU A 99 -5.77 22.19 13.47
C GLU A 99 -6.80 21.35 12.70
N TYR A 100 -6.65 21.24 11.39
CA TYR A 100 -7.56 20.47 10.54
C TYR A 100 -7.05 19.04 10.23
N ALA A 101 -5.88 18.67 10.75
CA ALA A 101 -5.37 17.32 10.57
C ALA A 101 -6.21 16.32 11.39
N ASP A 102 -6.48 15.16 10.80
CA ASP A 102 -7.15 14.09 11.52
C ASP A 102 -6.23 13.51 12.61
N GLU A 103 -6.83 12.98 13.67
CA GLU A 103 -6.07 12.49 14.83
C GLU A 103 -5.14 11.33 14.49
N VAL A 104 -5.57 10.43 13.59
CA VAL A 104 -4.77 9.26 13.21
C VAL A 104 -3.51 9.71 12.47
N THR A 105 -3.66 10.56 11.46
CA THR A 105 -2.53 11.08 10.70
C THR A 105 -1.59 11.89 11.57
N LEU A 106 -2.14 12.75 12.42
CA LEU A 106 -1.33 13.58 13.32
C LEU A 106 -0.56 12.72 14.33
N GLY A 107 -1.21 11.69 14.90
CA GLY A 107 -0.57 10.76 15.82
C GLY A 107 0.57 10.00 15.17
N LYS A 108 0.37 9.53 13.95
CA LYS A 108 1.42 8.83 13.18
C LYS A 108 2.56 9.78 12.80
N ALA A 109 2.25 11.02 12.44
CA ALA A 109 3.26 12.02 12.12
C ALA A 109 4.12 12.35 13.35
N LEU A 110 3.49 12.47 14.51
CA LEU A 110 4.19 12.71 15.78
C LEU A 110 5.08 11.53 16.15
N ALA A 111 4.57 10.30 16.04
CA ALA A 111 5.34 9.09 16.31
C ALA A 111 6.52 8.93 15.34
N GLY A 112 6.34 9.34 14.09
CA GLY A 112 7.36 9.27 13.06
C GLY A 112 8.18 10.55 12.89
N ARG A 113 8.12 11.47 13.85
CA ARG A 113 8.84 12.73 13.75
C ARG A 113 10.34 12.51 13.53
N ARG A 114 10.92 13.39 12.73
CA ARG A 114 12.33 13.32 12.37
C ARG A 114 13.10 14.49 12.96
N THR A 115 14.41 14.27 13.13
CA THR A 115 15.33 15.35 13.50
C THR A 115 15.40 16.38 12.38
N LEU A 116 15.29 17.63 12.75
CA LEU A 116 15.29 18.76 11.80
C LEU A 116 16.70 19.09 11.25
#